data_3bffe881746c8b923789068007994ab4
#
_entry.id   3bffe881746c8b923789068007994ab4
#
_cell.length_a   1.000
_cell.length_b   1.000
_cell.length_c   1.000
_cell.angle_alpha   90.00
_cell.angle_beta   90.00
_cell.angle_gamma   90.00
#
_symmetry.space_group_name_H-M   'P 1'
#
loop_
_entity.id
_entity.type
_entity.pdbx_description
1 polymer ?
#
loop_
_entity_poly.entity_id
_entity_poly.type
_entity_poly.pdbx_seq_one_letter_code
_entity_poly.pdbx_strand_id
1 'polypeptide(L)'
;MKKRMLSAIGLAAASMLILAGCAGADTPAPAPKPVQSFAAGSTMEKLSKAGKITIGTKFDQPLFGLKGPDGPVGFDVEMGKLIAASLGIAADKIDFVETVSANREPFIQSGQVDLVIATYTISDKRKQVVSFAGPYYQAGQSILVKADNKSIKSEKDLVGKSVCSVTGSTPAAKLAEIGATPLLTDIYSNCLEPLRSGSAVAVSTDNVILAGLASQNEGEFKVVGKPFTKEPYGIGLKLEDTAFRTFINDVLTKSAKDGSYKKAWEETAGAVLPYVAPPAVDNY
;
A
#
# COMPACT_ATOMS: atom_id res chain seq x y z
N MET A 1 39.01 -37.68 -86.08
CA MET A 1 39.61 -39.03 -86.18
C MET A 1 39.55 -39.67 -84.80
N LYS A 2 38.97 -40.91 -84.84
CA LYS A 2 39.17 -42.03 -83.89
C LYS A 2 38.70 -41.78 -82.42
N LYS A 3 37.50 -42.23 -82.00
CA LYS A 3 37.18 -43.66 -81.61
C LYS A 3 37.85 -44.04 -80.29
N ARG A 4 37.14 -44.38 -79.27
CA ARG A 4 36.54 -45.62 -78.74
C ARG A 4 36.14 -45.40 -77.30
N MET A 5 34.90 -45.60 -76.92
CA MET A 5 34.27 -46.86 -76.48
C MET A 5 34.97 -47.61 -75.31
N LEU A 6 34.30 -47.73 -74.23
CA LEU A 6 33.73 -48.90 -73.55
C LEU A 6 33.62 -48.69 -72.03
N SER A 7 32.46 -48.82 -71.60
CA SER A 7 31.79 -49.88 -70.79
C SER A 7 31.92 -49.66 -69.26
N ALA A 8 30.85 -49.34 -68.71
CA ALA A 8 29.95 -50.08 -67.83
C ALA A 8 30.64 -50.76 -66.62
N ILE A 9 30.16 -50.45 -65.49
CA ILE A 9 29.61 -51.36 -64.47
C ILE A 9 29.02 -50.45 -63.34
N GLY A 10 27.76 -50.71 -63.00
CA GLY A 10 27.00 -50.02 -62.01
C GLY A 10 27.37 -50.36 -60.57
N LEU A 11 27.16 -49.45 -59.71
CA LEU A 11 26.93 -49.77 -58.29
C LEU A 11 25.87 -48.80 -57.78
N ALA A 12 24.74 -49.40 -57.45
CA ALA A 12 23.64 -48.71 -56.78
C ALA A 12 24.06 -48.29 -55.38
N ALA A 13 24.18 -46.98 -55.13
CA ALA A 13 24.30 -46.42 -53.77
C ALA A 13 22.98 -45.76 -53.39
N ALA A 14 22.28 -46.42 -52.51
CA ALA A 14 21.05 -45.95 -51.94
C ALA A 14 21.30 -44.62 -51.16
N SER A 15 20.76 -43.54 -51.66
CA SER A 15 20.77 -42.26 -50.97
C SER A 15 19.72 -42.27 -49.81
N MET A 16 20.15 -42.52 -48.57
CA MET A 16 19.37 -42.28 -47.40
C MET A 16 19.28 -40.75 -47.21
N LEU A 17 18.09 -40.19 -47.50
CA LEU A 17 17.71 -38.87 -47.03
C LEU A 17 17.49 -38.95 -45.51
N ILE A 18 18.43 -38.40 -44.76
CA ILE A 18 18.24 -38.13 -43.33
C ILE A 18 17.36 -36.87 -43.26
N LEU A 19 16.05 -37.04 -43.02
CA LEU A 19 15.19 -35.97 -42.54
C LEU A 19 15.65 -35.64 -41.09
N ALA A 20 16.43 -34.58 -40.96
CA ALA A 20 16.65 -33.94 -39.65
C ALA A 20 15.34 -33.29 -39.23
N GLY A 21 14.48 -34.02 -38.53
CA GLY A 21 13.34 -33.50 -37.82
C GLY A 21 13.86 -32.60 -36.71
N CYS A 22 13.61 -31.28 -36.81
CA CYS A 22 13.69 -30.38 -35.69
C CYS A 22 12.67 -30.86 -34.64
N ALA A 23 13.11 -31.67 -33.70
CA ALA A 23 12.40 -31.89 -32.45
C ALA A 23 12.47 -30.54 -31.69
N GLY A 24 11.44 -29.72 -31.83
CA GLY A 24 11.23 -28.63 -30.91
C GLY A 24 11.17 -29.21 -29.50
N ALA A 25 12.16 -28.88 -28.69
CA ALA A 25 12.09 -29.18 -27.28
C ALA A 25 10.89 -28.41 -26.73
N ASP A 26 9.76 -29.10 -26.56
CA ASP A 26 8.65 -28.62 -25.76
C ASP A 26 9.20 -28.36 -24.34
N THR A 27 9.52 -27.10 -24.05
CA THR A 27 9.79 -26.69 -22.70
C THR A 27 8.50 -26.94 -21.91
N PRO A 28 8.50 -27.79 -20.89
CA PRO A 28 7.29 -28.06 -20.14
C PRO A 28 6.75 -26.73 -19.61
N ALA A 29 5.48 -26.45 -19.84
CA ALA A 29 4.82 -25.30 -19.24
C ALA A 29 5.11 -25.31 -17.75
N PRO A 30 5.46 -24.15 -17.13
CA PRO A 30 5.72 -24.10 -15.70
C PRO A 30 4.56 -24.74 -14.95
N ALA A 31 4.87 -25.69 -14.09
CA ALA A 31 3.86 -26.34 -13.27
C ALA A 31 3.02 -25.27 -12.56
N PRO A 32 1.68 -25.40 -12.54
CA PRO A 32 0.83 -24.44 -11.86
C PRO A 32 1.32 -24.31 -10.42
N LYS A 33 1.56 -23.06 -9.98
CA LYS A 33 1.94 -22.79 -8.59
C LYS A 33 0.91 -23.47 -7.70
N PRO A 34 1.32 -24.14 -6.61
CA PRO A 34 0.38 -24.80 -5.73
C PRO A 34 -0.66 -23.77 -5.27
N VAL A 35 -1.92 -24.05 -5.56
CA VAL A 35 -3.03 -23.23 -5.08
C VAL A 35 -3.00 -23.36 -3.57
N GLN A 36 -2.74 -22.26 -2.88
CA GLN A 36 -2.76 -22.26 -1.43
C GLN A 36 -4.18 -22.64 -0.97
N SER A 37 -4.32 -23.73 -0.23
CA SER A 37 -5.61 -24.15 0.30
C SER A 37 -5.86 -23.46 1.64
N PHE A 38 -7.01 -22.86 1.77
CA PHE A 38 -7.48 -22.22 3.01
C PHE A 38 -8.56 -23.05 3.69
N ALA A 39 -8.75 -22.86 4.99
CA ALA A 39 -9.80 -23.53 5.73
C ALA A 39 -11.19 -23.23 5.12
N ALA A 40 -12.02 -24.25 4.99
CA ALA A 40 -13.36 -24.14 4.42
C ALA A 40 -14.21 -23.10 5.16
N GLY A 41 -14.87 -22.22 4.42
CA GLY A 41 -15.71 -21.14 4.93
C GLY A 41 -14.96 -19.91 5.45
N SER A 42 -13.61 -19.92 5.46
CA SER A 42 -12.81 -18.76 5.87
C SER A 42 -12.90 -17.61 4.84
N THR A 43 -12.62 -16.41 5.30
CA THR A 43 -12.52 -15.21 4.42
C THR A 43 -11.46 -15.40 3.34
N MET A 44 -10.31 -16.00 3.69
CA MET A 44 -9.25 -16.31 2.73
C MET A 44 -9.75 -17.26 1.63
N GLU A 45 -10.49 -18.31 1.97
CA GLU A 45 -11.05 -19.23 0.99
C GLU A 45 -12.04 -18.52 0.05
N LYS A 46 -12.94 -17.70 0.62
CA LYS A 46 -13.93 -16.93 -0.16
C LYS A 46 -13.27 -15.99 -1.15
N LEU A 47 -12.28 -15.19 -0.71
CA LEU A 47 -11.56 -14.23 -1.54
C LEU A 47 -10.72 -14.96 -2.61
N SER A 48 -9.99 -15.99 -2.25
CA SER A 48 -9.18 -16.78 -3.17
C SER A 48 -10.04 -17.44 -4.26
N LYS A 49 -11.19 -18.04 -3.90
CA LYS A 49 -12.15 -18.61 -4.87
C LYS A 49 -12.80 -17.54 -5.75
N ALA A 50 -13.10 -16.36 -5.18
CA ALA A 50 -13.65 -15.24 -5.93
C ALA A 50 -12.62 -14.65 -6.91
N GLY A 51 -11.32 -14.87 -6.67
CA GLY A 51 -10.23 -14.33 -7.48
C GLY A 51 -10.14 -12.80 -7.46
N LYS A 52 -10.74 -12.12 -6.49
CA LYS A 52 -10.77 -10.67 -6.34
C LYS A 52 -10.88 -10.25 -4.88
N ILE A 53 -10.43 -9.02 -4.58
CA ILE A 53 -10.52 -8.40 -3.26
C ILE A 53 -10.78 -6.90 -3.41
N THR A 54 -11.57 -6.33 -2.48
CA THR A 54 -11.84 -4.88 -2.42
C THR A 54 -11.07 -4.28 -1.24
N ILE A 55 -10.23 -3.28 -1.52
CA ILE A 55 -9.35 -2.65 -0.52
C ILE A 55 -9.62 -1.16 -0.47
N GLY A 56 -10.02 -0.67 0.70
CA GLY A 56 -10.12 0.76 0.97
C GLY A 56 -8.75 1.38 1.17
N THR A 57 -8.43 2.44 0.43
CA THR A 57 -7.17 3.17 0.57
C THR A 57 -7.35 4.67 0.38
N LYS A 58 -6.32 5.46 0.65
CA LYS A 58 -6.33 6.89 0.37
C LYS A 58 -6.08 7.16 -1.11
N PHE A 59 -6.65 8.28 -1.62
CA PHE A 59 -6.41 8.74 -2.98
C PHE A 59 -5.74 10.12 -3.03
N ASP A 60 -5.48 10.71 -1.87
CA ASP A 60 -4.98 12.09 -1.69
C ASP A 60 -3.64 12.19 -0.94
N GLN A 61 -3.03 11.05 -0.59
CA GLN A 61 -1.81 11.00 0.21
C GLN A 61 -0.63 10.52 -0.62
N PRO A 62 0.21 11.44 -1.13
CA PRO A 62 1.44 11.07 -1.82
C PRO A 62 2.29 10.14 -0.97
N LEU A 63 3.04 9.23 -1.59
CA LEU A 63 3.85 8.19 -0.98
C LEU A 63 3.08 7.00 -0.42
N PHE A 64 1.85 7.15 0.09
CA PHE A 64 1.07 6.09 0.74
C PHE A 64 -0.13 5.62 -0.08
N GLY A 65 -1.01 6.52 -0.47
CA GLY A 65 -2.18 6.23 -1.28
C GLY A 65 -2.58 7.44 -2.10
N LEU A 66 -2.12 7.53 -3.33
CA LEU A 66 -2.39 8.61 -4.26
C LEU A 66 -3.03 8.07 -5.52
N LYS A 67 -4.12 8.67 -5.97
CA LYS A 67 -4.75 8.31 -7.25
C LYS A 67 -3.87 8.79 -8.40
N GLY A 68 -3.35 7.84 -9.17
CA GLY A 68 -2.66 8.09 -10.42
C GLY A 68 -3.56 7.86 -11.64
N PRO A 69 -3.07 8.10 -12.84
CA PRO A 69 -3.83 7.89 -14.08
C PRO A 69 -4.22 6.42 -14.31
N ASP A 70 -3.36 5.48 -13.91
CA ASP A 70 -3.54 4.04 -14.10
C ASP A 70 -4.04 3.34 -12.83
N GLY A 71 -4.51 4.08 -11.83
CA GLY A 71 -4.97 3.58 -10.54
C GLY A 71 -4.18 4.14 -9.37
N PRO A 72 -4.52 3.75 -8.12
CA PRO A 72 -3.82 4.25 -6.95
C PRO A 72 -2.41 3.67 -6.85
N VAL A 73 -1.48 4.49 -6.32
CA VAL A 73 -0.08 4.16 -6.09
C VAL A 73 0.33 4.56 -4.68
N GLY A 74 1.36 3.92 -4.14
CA GLY A 74 1.93 4.25 -2.84
C GLY A 74 2.09 3.03 -1.94
N PHE A 75 2.66 3.25 -0.77
CA PHE A 75 3.08 2.17 0.12
C PHE A 75 1.89 1.33 0.64
N ASP A 76 0.77 1.96 0.98
CA ASP A 76 -0.45 1.25 1.39
C ASP A 76 -1.01 0.38 0.26
N VAL A 77 -0.91 0.86 -0.98
CA VAL A 77 -1.32 0.12 -2.18
C VAL A 77 -0.42 -1.11 -2.38
N GLU A 78 0.89 -0.98 -2.21
CA GLU A 78 1.83 -2.10 -2.30
C GLU A 78 1.59 -3.13 -1.19
N MET A 79 1.27 -2.71 0.04
CA MET A 79 0.87 -3.63 1.11
C MET A 79 -0.39 -4.41 0.72
N GLY A 80 -1.37 -3.75 0.10
CA GLY A 80 -2.56 -4.40 -0.43
C GLY A 80 -2.25 -5.45 -1.50
N LYS A 81 -1.34 -5.13 -2.43
CA LYS A 81 -0.88 -6.07 -3.46
C LYS A 81 -0.17 -7.30 -2.88
N LEU A 82 0.66 -7.12 -1.83
CA LEU A 82 1.31 -8.25 -1.15
C LEU A 82 0.30 -9.21 -0.51
N ILE A 83 -0.74 -8.66 0.12
CA ILE A 83 -1.81 -9.48 0.71
C ILE A 83 -2.61 -10.20 -0.37
N ALA A 84 -3.03 -9.50 -1.42
CA ALA A 84 -3.76 -10.08 -2.54
C ALA A 84 -2.97 -11.21 -3.22
N ALA A 85 -1.69 -10.98 -3.49
CA ALA A 85 -0.80 -11.99 -4.05
C ALA A 85 -0.68 -13.24 -3.16
N SER A 86 -0.69 -13.06 -1.83
CA SER A 86 -0.67 -14.15 -0.85
C SER A 86 -1.99 -14.92 -0.79
N LEU A 87 -3.10 -14.34 -1.26
CA LEU A 87 -4.38 -15.00 -1.48
C LEU A 87 -4.48 -15.68 -2.86
N GLY A 88 -3.47 -15.54 -3.71
CA GLY A 88 -3.51 -16.00 -5.10
C GLY A 88 -4.28 -15.07 -6.04
N ILE A 89 -4.53 -13.83 -5.62
CA ILE A 89 -5.28 -12.81 -6.37
C ILE A 89 -4.28 -11.94 -7.14
N ALA A 90 -4.48 -11.81 -8.45
CA ALA A 90 -3.63 -10.98 -9.30
C ALA A 90 -3.87 -9.48 -9.04
N ALA A 91 -2.86 -8.64 -9.28
CA ALA A 91 -2.92 -7.21 -8.98
C ALA A 91 -4.03 -6.47 -9.75
N ASP A 92 -4.37 -6.90 -10.96
CA ASP A 92 -5.46 -6.37 -11.78
C ASP A 92 -6.87 -6.80 -11.29
N LYS A 93 -6.93 -7.65 -10.27
CA LYS A 93 -8.16 -8.13 -9.62
C LYS A 93 -8.38 -7.50 -8.23
N ILE A 94 -7.58 -6.51 -7.90
CA ILE A 94 -7.78 -5.71 -6.68
C ILE A 94 -8.63 -4.50 -7.05
N ASP A 95 -9.77 -4.37 -6.41
CA ASP A 95 -10.62 -3.17 -6.51
C ASP A 95 -10.23 -2.21 -5.38
N PHE A 96 -9.51 -1.15 -5.71
CA PHE A 96 -9.15 -0.11 -4.75
C PHE A 96 -10.23 0.96 -4.70
N VAL A 97 -10.79 1.17 -3.50
CA VAL A 97 -11.86 2.13 -3.23
C VAL A 97 -11.33 3.28 -2.39
N GLU A 98 -11.60 4.52 -2.82
CA GLU A 98 -11.27 5.70 -2.00
C GLU A 98 -11.94 5.63 -0.65
N THR A 99 -11.14 5.69 0.42
CA THR A 99 -11.64 5.59 1.78
C THR A 99 -11.09 6.70 2.66
N VAL A 100 -11.85 7.78 2.76
CA VAL A 100 -11.54 8.90 3.66
C VAL A 100 -11.56 8.45 5.12
N SER A 101 -10.92 9.21 6.00
CA SER A 101 -10.71 8.78 7.40
C SER A 101 -12.01 8.46 8.15
N ALA A 102 -13.09 9.20 7.90
CA ALA A 102 -14.39 8.99 8.55
C ALA A 102 -15.13 7.73 8.05
N ASN A 103 -14.78 7.21 6.88
CA ASN A 103 -15.47 6.08 6.26
C ASN A 103 -14.80 4.72 6.50
N ARG A 104 -13.62 4.69 7.15
CA ARG A 104 -12.84 3.45 7.31
C ARG A 104 -13.61 2.38 8.08
N GLU A 105 -14.11 2.73 9.28
CA GLU A 105 -14.92 1.84 10.09
C GLU A 105 -16.26 1.47 9.41
N PRO A 106 -17.07 2.42 8.92
CA PRO A 106 -18.33 2.11 8.22
C PRO A 106 -18.17 1.18 7.02
N PHE A 107 -17.13 1.37 6.20
CA PHE A 107 -16.93 0.54 5.00
C PHE A 107 -16.56 -0.90 5.34
N ILE A 108 -15.76 -1.12 6.38
CA ILE A 108 -15.45 -2.46 6.90
C ILE A 108 -16.72 -3.10 7.47
N GLN A 109 -17.45 -2.38 8.30
CA GLN A 109 -18.64 -2.91 8.98
C GLN A 109 -19.76 -3.29 8.00
N SER A 110 -19.96 -2.49 6.96
CA SER A 110 -20.96 -2.77 5.92
C SER A 110 -20.53 -3.83 4.91
N GLY A 111 -19.22 -4.21 4.91
CA GLY A 111 -18.67 -5.10 3.89
C GLY A 111 -18.51 -4.45 2.51
N GLN A 112 -18.49 -3.13 2.45
CA GLN A 112 -18.18 -2.40 1.21
C GLN A 112 -16.74 -2.63 0.78
N VAL A 113 -15.84 -2.88 1.73
CA VAL A 113 -14.46 -3.29 1.51
C VAL A 113 -14.12 -4.50 2.37
N ASP A 114 -13.22 -5.35 1.88
CA ASP A 114 -12.72 -6.50 2.63
C ASP A 114 -11.63 -6.07 3.62
N LEU A 115 -10.81 -5.08 3.24
CA LEU A 115 -9.72 -4.51 4.02
C LEU A 115 -9.67 -2.99 3.87
N VAL A 116 -9.13 -2.31 4.89
CA VAL A 116 -8.72 -0.90 4.79
C VAL A 116 -7.23 -0.78 5.09
N ILE A 117 -6.48 -0.26 4.12
CA ILE A 117 -5.06 0.08 4.22
C ILE A 117 -4.93 1.55 3.80
N ALA A 118 -4.99 2.46 4.77
CA ALA A 118 -5.24 3.87 4.52
C ALA A 118 -4.63 4.76 5.61
N THR A 119 -3.30 4.59 5.87
CA THR A 119 -2.60 5.26 6.98
C THR A 119 -3.41 5.15 8.27
N TYR A 120 -3.84 3.92 8.59
CA TYR A 120 -4.92 3.68 9.54
C TYR A 120 -4.38 3.35 10.91
N THR A 121 -4.28 4.35 11.77
CA THR A 121 -3.81 4.19 13.16
C THR A 121 -4.64 3.19 13.94
N ILE A 122 -3.99 2.18 14.49
CA ILE A 122 -4.55 1.25 15.47
C ILE A 122 -4.83 2.02 16.77
N SER A 123 -6.04 1.92 17.28
CA SER A 123 -6.40 2.48 18.59
C SER A 123 -7.43 1.61 19.28
N ASP A 124 -7.46 1.65 20.64
CA ASP A 124 -8.41 0.84 21.43
C ASP A 124 -9.87 1.18 21.10
N LYS A 125 -10.16 2.45 20.81
CA LYS A 125 -11.49 2.86 20.37
C LYS A 125 -11.90 2.16 19.06
N ARG A 126 -11.00 2.08 18.08
CA ARG A 126 -11.26 1.45 16.79
C ARG A 126 -11.33 -0.07 16.89
N LYS A 127 -10.51 -0.68 17.77
CA LYS A 127 -10.55 -2.12 18.06
C LYS A 127 -11.89 -2.61 18.59
N GLN A 128 -12.74 -1.72 19.11
CA GLN A 128 -14.09 -2.06 19.56
C GLN A 128 -15.07 -2.35 18.42
N VAL A 129 -14.77 -1.88 17.20
CA VAL A 129 -15.71 -1.91 16.08
C VAL A 129 -15.13 -2.55 14.81
N VAL A 130 -13.80 -2.70 14.72
CA VAL A 130 -13.07 -3.40 13.66
C VAL A 130 -11.87 -4.13 14.25
N SER A 131 -11.37 -5.16 13.56
CA SER A 131 -10.08 -5.77 13.87
C SER A 131 -8.94 -5.10 13.10
N PHE A 132 -7.71 -5.24 13.61
CA PHE A 132 -6.50 -4.77 12.95
C PHE A 132 -5.45 -5.88 12.86
N ALA A 133 -4.85 -6.04 11.70
CA ALA A 133 -3.57 -6.70 11.53
C ALA A 133 -2.43 -5.67 11.49
N GLY A 134 -1.25 -6.05 11.87
CA GLY A 134 -0.09 -5.16 11.98
C GLY A 134 0.34 -4.90 13.43
N PRO A 135 1.00 -3.76 13.69
CA PRO A 135 1.22 -2.64 12.77
C PRO A 135 2.21 -2.95 11.65
N TYR A 136 2.01 -2.34 10.47
CA TYR A 136 2.96 -2.44 9.37
C TYR A 136 3.90 -1.23 9.28
N TYR A 137 3.57 -0.12 9.92
CA TYR A 137 4.40 1.09 9.99
C TYR A 137 4.17 1.84 11.30
N GLN A 138 5.17 2.61 11.75
CA GLN A 138 5.04 3.50 12.91
C GLN A 138 5.23 4.93 12.46
N ALA A 139 4.14 5.67 12.37
CA ALA A 139 4.12 7.13 12.15
C ALA A 139 3.99 7.90 13.47
N GLY A 140 3.93 9.20 13.37
CA GLY A 140 3.60 10.09 14.48
C GLY A 140 3.14 11.44 13.98
N GLN A 141 2.18 12.06 14.66
CA GLN A 141 1.64 13.37 14.31
C GLN A 141 2.72 14.45 14.34
N SER A 142 2.74 15.29 13.32
CA SER A 142 3.66 16.41 13.13
C SER A 142 2.93 17.63 12.58
N ILE A 143 3.65 18.66 12.16
CA ILE A 143 3.10 19.95 11.77
C ILE A 143 3.68 20.38 10.43
N LEU A 144 2.84 20.74 9.48
CA LEU A 144 3.21 21.37 8.21
C LEU A 144 2.86 22.86 8.28
N VAL A 145 3.79 23.71 7.90
CA VAL A 145 3.62 25.16 7.85
C VAL A 145 4.13 25.72 6.53
N LYS A 146 3.82 26.97 6.24
CA LYS A 146 4.46 27.69 5.12
C LYS A 146 5.97 27.71 5.28
N ALA A 147 6.72 27.72 4.18
CA ALA A 147 8.19 27.68 4.20
C ALA A 147 8.81 28.85 4.96
N ASP A 148 8.21 30.03 4.89
CA ASP A 148 8.68 31.27 5.55
C ASP A 148 8.24 31.34 7.03
N ASN A 149 7.42 30.39 7.52
CA ASN A 149 6.94 30.40 8.92
C ASN A 149 8.13 30.31 9.90
N LYS A 150 8.09 31.17 10.94
CA LYS A 150 9.09 31.22 12.02
C LYS A 150 8.49 31.05 13.41
N SER A 151 7.16 31.12 13.52
CA SER A 151 6.43 31.16 14.80
C SER A 151 6.00 29.78 15.31
N ILE A 152 5.65 28.85 14.41
CA ILE A 152 5.24 27.48 14.79
C ILE A 152 6.46 26.57 14.71
N LYS A 153 6.84 25.95 15.84
CA LYS A 153 8.00 25.05 15.95
C LYS A 153 7.66 23.72 16.62
N SER A 154 6.55 23.69 17.39
CA SER A 154 6.08 22.54 18.15
C SER A 154 4.56 22.55 18.30
N GLU A 155 4.01 21.45 18.83
CA GLU A 155 2.59 21.35 19.17
C GLU A 155 2.11 22.40 20.18
N LYS A 156 3.00 22.88 21.03
CA LYS A 156 2.67 23.93 22.02
C LYS A 156 2.31 25.26 21.36
N ASP A 157 2.85 25.54 20.19
CA ASP A 157 2.60 26.75 19.44
C ASP A 157 1.23 26.74 18.73
N LEU A 158 0.52 25.60 18.75
CA LEU A 158 -0.80 25.42 18.13
C LEU A 158 -1.97 25.79 19.04
N VAL A 159 -1.74 25.94 20.35
CA VAL A 159 -2.79 26.24 21.33
C VAL A 159 -3.53 27.52 20.93
N GLY A 160 -4.86 27.46 20.89
CA GLY A 160 -5.74 28.58 20.51
C GLY A 160 -5.69 28.96 19.02
N LYS A 161 -4.97 28.21 18.16
CA LYS A 161 -4.83 28.54 16.75
C LYS A 161 -5.70 27.63 15.88
N SER A 162 -6.12 28.15 14.73
CA SER A 162 -6.80 27.37 13.69
C SER A 162 -5.78 26.47 12.96
N VAL A 163 -5.97 25.16 13.04
CA VAL A 163 -5.08 24.15 12.45
C VAL A 163 -5.91 23.18 11.62
N CYS A 164 -5.56 23.03 10.33
CA CYS A 164 -6.29 22.11 9.47
C CYS A 164 -5.92 20.65 9.75
N SER A 165 -6.94 19.80 9.76
CA SER A 165 -6.83 18.35 9.86
C SER A 165 -8.06 17.68 9.23
N VAL A 166 -8.18 16.35 9.33
CA VAL A 166 -9.22 15.59 8.65
C VAL A 166 -10.20 14.98 9.63
N THR A 167 -11.49 15.07 9.30
CA THR A 167 -12.60 14.44 10.03
C THR A 167 -12.36 12.95 10.24
N GLY A 168 -12.53 12.45 11.47
CA GLY A 168 -12.36 11.02 11.80
C GLY A 168 -10.90 10.55 11.94
N SER A 169 -9.94 11.48 11.87
CA SER A 169 -8.52 11.19 12.12
C SER A 169 -8.14 11.27 13.59
N THR A 170 -7.12 10.53 14.03
CA THR A 170 -6.50 10.68 15.35
C THR A 170 -5.84 12.05 15.52
N PRO A 171 -5.14 12.61 14.50
CA PRO A 171 -4.60 13.95 14.58
C PRO A 171 -5.62 15.05 14.85
N ALA A 172 -6.83 14.99 14.25
CA ALA A 172 -7.87 15.97 14.54
C ALA A 172 -8.33 15.92 16.00
N ALA A 173 -8.51 14.73 16.55
CA ALA A 173 -8.84 14.55 17.96
C ALA A 173 -7.72 15.08 18.88
N LYS A 174 -6.46 14.82 18.55
CA LYS A 174 -5.30 15.30 19.31
C LYS A 174 -5.18 16.82 19.28
N LEU A 175 -5.48 17.47 18.15
CA LEU A 175 -5.52 18.94 18.08
C LEU A 175 -6.52 19.55 19.06
N ALA A 176 -7.73 18.99 19.16
CA ALA A 176 -8.72 19.45 20.13
C ALA A 176 -8.24 19.22 21.57
N GLU A 177 -7.62 18.07 21.84
CA GLU A 177 -7.06 17.73 23.16
C GLU A 177 -6.00 18.73 23.63
N ILE A 178 -5.09 19.17 22.73
CA ILE A 178 -4.04 20.14 23.07
C ILE A 178 -4.52 21.60 23.07
N GLY A 179 -5.80 21.86 22.83
CA GLY A 179 -6.39 23.19 22.84
C GLY A 179 -6.19 24.00 21.55
N ALA A 180 -5.85 23.37 20.43
CA ALA A 180 -5.97 23.98 19.11
C ALA A 180 -7.43 23.99 18.63
N THR A 181 -7.73 24.82 17.64
CA THR A 181 -9.05 24.83 16.98
C THR A 181 -8.94 24.08 15.65
N PRO A 182 -9.43 22.83 15.53
CA PRO A 182 -9.35 22.09 14.30
C PRO A 182 -10.26 22.71 13.22
N LEU A 183 -9.67 23.03 12.05
CA LEU A 183 -10.40 23.27 10.82
C LEU A 183 -10.45 21.93 10.08
N LEU A 184 -11.63 21.34 9.93
CA LEU A 184 -11.80 19.98 9.44
C LEU A 184 -12.16 19.95 7.96
N THR A 185 -11.48 19.09 7.21
CA THR A 185 -11.76 18.74 5.83
C THR A 185 -11.96 17.22 5.71
N ASP A 186 -12.34 16.73 4.53
CA ASP A 186 -12.54 15.30 4.29
C ASP A 186 -11.23 14.58 3.95
N ILE A 187 -10.29 15.28 3.27
CA ILE A 187 -9.00 14.78 2.83
C ILE A 187 -7.88 15.78 3.12
N TYR A 188 -6.65 15.33 3.31
CA TYR A 188 -5.53 16.20 3.73
C TYR A 188 -5.06 17.16 2.64
N SER A 189 -5.19 16.81 1.37
CA SER A 189 -4.87 17.73 0.27
C SER A 189 -5.73 19.00 0.31
N ASN A 190 -6.96 18.92 0.80
CA ASN A 190 -7.84 20.09 0.99
C ASN A 190 -7.38 21.02 2.10
N CYS A 191 -6.46 20.62 2.98
CA CYS A 191 -5.87 21.47 4.00
C CYS A 191 -4.82 22.45 3.45
N LEU A 192 -4.30 22.22 2.23
CA LEU A 192 -3.24 23.08 1.68
C LEU A 192 -3.75 24.48 1.36
N GLU A 193 -4.99 24.62 0.86
CA GLU A 193 -5.55 25.94 0.56
C GLU A 193 -5.83 26.78 1.81
N PRO A 194 -6.44 26.28 2.89
CA PRO A 194 -6.48 26.98 4.18
C PRO A 194 -5.10 27.40 4.71
N LEU A 195 -4.07 26.58 4.49
CA LEU A 195 -2.70 26.94 4.87
C LEU A 195 -2.13 28.06 3.97
N ARG A 196 -2.39 28.04 2.65
CA ARG A 196 -1.98 29.11 1.71
C ARG A 196 -2.65 30.44 2.02
N SER A 197 -3.95 30.43 2.21
CA SER A 197 -4.74 31.64 2.51
C SER A 197 -4.49 32.20 3.90
N GLY A 198 -3.97 31.38 4.83
CA GLY A 198 -3.79 31.76 6.24
C GLY A 198 -5.04 31.55 7.09
N SER A 199 -6.11 30.94 6.56
CA SER A 199 -7.29 30.52 7.34
C SER A 199 -6.95 29.46 8.38
N ALA A 200 -5.88 28.67 8.12
CA ALA A 200 -5.21 27.82 9.08
C ALA A 200 -3.72 28.19 9.16
N VAL A 201 -3.16 28.22 10.36
CA VAL A 201 -1.73 28.53 10.55
C VAL A 201 -0.83 27.35 10.26
N ALA A 202 -1.40 26.15 10.29
CA ALA A 202 -0.71 24.86 10.05
C ALA A 202 -1.68 23.80 9.55
N VAL A 203 -1.12 22.74 8.97
CA VAL A 203 -1.78 21.44 8.82
C VAL A 203 -1.12 20.48 9.80
N SER A 204 -1.90 19.67 10.50
CA SER A 204 -1.34 18.68 11.41
C SER A 204 -1.95 17.30 11.15
N THR A 205 -1.06 16.37 10.89
CA THR A 205 -1.29 14.95 10.71
C THR A 205 0.05 14.20 10.81
N ASP A 206 0.08 12.95 10.38
CA ASP A 206 1.25 12.11 10.51
C ASP A 206 2.41 12.61 9.63
N ASN A 207 3.60 12.53 10.17
CA ASN A 207 4.82 13.06 9.57
C ASN A 207 5.05 12.59 8.12
N VAL A 208 4.70 11.35 7.82
CA VAL A 208 4.87 10.75 6.48
C VAL A 208 3.86 11.30 5.47
N ILE A 209 2.62 11.61 5.90
CA ILE A 209 1.62 12.26 5.06
C ILE A 209 2.07 13.69 4.76
N LEU A 210 2.53 14.43 5.78
CA LEU A 210 3.04 15.79 5.61
C LEU A 210 4.28 15.84 4.71
N ALA A 211 5.18 14.86 4.82
CA ALA A 211 6.33 14.76 3.95
C ALA A 211 5.91 14.56 2.48
N GLY A 212 4.92 13.72 2.23
CA GLY A 212 4.35 13.52 0.90
C GLY A 212 3.70 14.78 0.34
N LEU A 213 2.91 15.49 1.13
CA LEU A 213 2.30 16.75 0.72
C LEU A 213 3.37 17.84 0.44
N ALA A 214 4.40 17.93 1.28
CA ALA A 214 5.49 18.88 1.10
C ALA A 214 6.31 18.58 -0.16
N SER A 215 6.56 17.30 -0.45
CA SER A 215 7.33 16.90 -1.65
C SER A 215 6.62 17.21 -2.97
N GLN A 216 5.30 17.26 -2.98
CA GLN A 216 4.51 17.69 -4.15
C GLN A 216 4.37 19.22 -4.28
N ASN A 217 4.76 19.98 -3.25
CA ASN A 217 4.65 21.43 -3.19
C ASN A 217 6.00 22.04 -2.75
N GLU A 218 7.05 21.72 -3.51
CA GLU A 218 8.42 22.11 -3.18
C GLU A 218 8.55 23.61 -2.99
N GLY A 219 9.21 24.02 -1.91
CA GLY A 219 9.45 25.41 -1.57
C GLY A 219 8.26 26.16 -0.96
N GLU A 220 7.03 25.59 -1.00
CA GLU A 220 5.85 26.23 -0.37
C GLU A 220 5.74 25.92 1.10
N PHE A 221 6.01 24.67 1.49
CA PHE A 221 5.75 24.16 2.83
C PHE A 221 6.96 23.46 3.42
N LYS A 222 6.98 23.35 4.74
CA LYS A 222 7.96 22.57 5.49
C LYS A 222 7.31 21.88 6.69
N VAL A 223 7.78 20.68 6.99
CA VAL A 223 7.44 19.97 8.23
C VAL A 223 8.31 20.53 9.35
N VAL A 224 7.72 20.82 10.50
CA VAL A 224 8.40 21.36 11.68
C VAL A 224 8.10 20.53 12.93
N GLY A 225 9.01 20.62 13.89
CA GLY A 225 8.95 19.88 15.14
C GLY A 225 9.28 18.40 14.98
N LYS A 226 9.31 17.69 16.12
CA LYS A 226 9.36 16.23 16.14
C LYS A 226 7.94 15.66 16.19
N PRO A 227 7.72 14.44 15.73
CA PRO A 227 6.45 13.77 15.97
C PRO A 227 6.12 13.72 17.46
N PHE A 228 4.89 14.10 17.82
CA PHE A 228 4.44 14.25 19.22
C PHE A 228 3.37 13.23 19.64
N THR A 229 3.01 12.32 18.72
CA THR A 229 2.19 11.13 19.01
C THR A 229 2.87 9.87 18.49
N LYS A 230 2.26 8.71 18.80
CA LYS A 230 2.56 7.44 18.14
C LYS A 230 1.35 7.00 17.35
N GLU A 231 1.55 6.79 16.06
CA GLU A 231 0.49 6.41 15.12
C GLU A 231 0.87 5.08 14.45
N PRO A 232 0.63 3.94 15.14
CA PRO A 232 0.90 2.62 14.55
C PRO A 232 -0.13 2.34 13.44
N TYR A 233 0.33 2.20 12.20
CA TYR A 233 -0.56 1.91 11.07
C TYR A 233 -0.87 0.43 11.01
N GLY A 234 -2.15 0.10 11.01
CA GLY A 234 -2.66 -1.27 10.84
C GLY A 234 -3.54 -1.40 9.61
N ILE A 235 -3.81 -2.63 9.29
CA ILE A 235 -4.74 -3.05 8.24
C ILE A 235 -6.05 -3.38 8.91
N GLY A 236 -7.07 -2.55 8.65
CA GLY A 236 -8.41 -2.74 9.19
C GLY A 236 -9.16 -3.85 8.46
N LEU A 237 -9.86 -4.70 9.20
CA LEU A 237 -10.68 -5.79 8.68
C LEU A 237 -11.88 -6.01 9.59
N LYS A 238 -12.80 -6.87 9.15
CA LYS A 238 -14.03 -7.20 9.91
C LYS A 238 -13.71 -7.61 11.34
N LEU A 239 -14.49 -7.09 12.27
CA LEU A 239 -14.38 -7.44 13.69
C LEU A 239 -14.46 -8.97 13.87
N GLU A 240 -13.62 -9.51 14.75
CA GLU A 240 -13.57 -10.94 15.12
C GLU A 240 -13.12 -11.91 14.02
N ASP A 241 -12.71 -11.45 12.83
CA ASP A 241 -12.09 -12.32 11.82
C ASP A 241 -10.63 -12.62 12.18
N THR A 242 -10.44 -13.36 13.27
CA THR A 242 -9.13 -13.69 13.82
C THR A 242 -8.26 -14.49 12.83
N ALA A 243 -8.88 -15.40 12.07
CA ALA A 243 -8.16 -16.20 11.09
C ALA A 243 -7.57 -15.32 9.97
N PHE A 244 -8.35 -14.38 9.45
CA PHE A 244 -7.87 -13.45 8.41
C PHE A 244 -6.83 -12.47 8.98
N ARG A 245 -7.01 -11.99 10.19
CA ARG A 245 -6.02 -11.17 10.89
C ARG A 245 -4.69 -11.89 11.03
N THR A 246 -4.69 -13.13 11.49
CA THR A 246 -3.48 -13.96 11.61
C THR A 246 -2.80 -14.16 10.27
N PHE A 247 -3.56 -14.49 9.24
CA PHE A 247 -3.03 -14.62 7.88
C PHE A 247 -2.33 -13.33 7.41
N ILE A 248 -2.94 -12.16 7.62
CA ILE A 248 -2.34 -10.88 7.24
C ILE A 248 -1.07 -10.60 8.05
N ASN A 249 -1.06 -10.89 9.34
CA ASN A 249 0.13 -10.77 10.20
C ASN A 249 1.28 -11.66 9.72
N ASP A 250 0.97 -12.88 9.26
CA ASP A 250 1.97 -13.79 8.67
C ASP A 250 2.53 -13.23 7.36
N VAL A 251 1.68 -12.64 6.51
CA VAL A 251 2.12 -11.96 5.27
C VAL A 251 3.04 -10.79 5.60
N LEU A 252 2.69 -9.94 6.56
CA LEU A 252 3.52 -8.81 6.98
C LEU A 252 4.86 -9.29 7.53
N THR A 253 4.85 -10.30 8.40
CA THR A 253 6.07 -10.90 8.99
C THR A 253 6.96 -11.52 7.92
N LYS A 254 6.38 -12.21 6.95
CA LYS A 254 7.10 -12.79 5.81
C LYS A 254 7.72 -11.69 4.95
N SER A 255 6.94 -10.66 4.58
CA SER A 255 7.40 -9.57 3.71
C SER A 255 8.57 -8.79 4.32
N ALA A 256 8.61 -8.66 5.65
CA ALA A 256 9.73 -8.06 6.36
C ALA A 256 11.01 -8.91 6.25
N LYS A 257 10.87 -10.26 6.21
CA LYS A 257 12.00 -11.20 6.15
C LYS A 257 12.52 -11.42 4.73
N ASP A 258 11.62 -11.49 3.74
CA ASP A 258 11.99 -11.80 2.35
C ASP A 258 12.36 -10.55 1.53
N GLY A 259 12.28 -9.37 2.12
CA GLY A 259 12.65 -8.10 1.52
C GLY A 259 11.56 -7.43 0.68
N SER A 260 10.39 -8.06 0.51
CA SER A 260 9.30 -7.48 -0.29
C SER A 260 8.72 -6.22 0.34
N TYR A 261 8.67 -6.13 1.67
CA TYR A 261 8.32 -4.90 2.38
C TYR A 261 9.32 -3.75 2.08
N LYS A 262 10.62 -4.05 2.15
CA LYS A 262 11.66 -3.04 1.85
C LYS A 262 11.57 -2.58 0.41
N LYS A 263 11.37 -3.50 -0.52
CA LYS A 263 11.18 -3.18 -1.94
C LYS A 263 9.97 -2.26 -2.14
N ALA A 264 8.82 -2.60 -1.56
CA ALA A 264 7.62 -1.77 -1.62
C ALA A 264 7.86 -0.35 -1.09
N TRP A 265 8.63 -0.22 0.02
CA TRP A 265 9.02 1.07 0.55
C TRP A 265 9.91 1.87 -0.41
N GLU A 266 10.96 1.25 -0.93
CA GLU A 266 11.93 1.89 -1.84
C GLU A 266 11.29 2.37 -3.14
N GLU A 267 10.31 1.63 -3.65
CA GLU A 267 9.56 1.97 -4.87
C GLU A 267 8.49 3.06 -4.65
N THR A 268 8.19 3.43 -3.41
CA THR A 268 7.13 4.39 -3.06
C THR A 268 7.62 5.52 -2.16
N ALA A 269 7.60 5.32 -0.85
CA ALA A 269 7.98 6.32 0.14
C ALA A 269 9.49 6.60 0.17
N GLY A 270 10.30 5.65 -0.28
CA GLY A 270 11.77 5.72 -0.24
C GLY A 270 12.38 6.85 -1.07
N ALA A 271 11.65 7.41 -2.02
CA ALA A 271 12.09 8.58 -2.78
C ALA A 271 12.22 9.86 -1.91
N VAL A 272 11.48 9.93 -0.81
CA VAL A 272 11.39 11.11 0.07
C VAL A 272 11.81 10.79 1.51
N LEU A 273 11.54 9.58 1.97
CA LEU A 273 11.71 9.18 3.37
C LEU A 273 12.77 8.08 3.50
N PRO A 274 13.59 8.11 4.55
CA PRO A 274 14.50 7.00 4.83
C PRO A 274 13.73 5.72 5.11
N TYR A 275 14.31 4.58 4.73
CA TYR A 275 13.74 3.28 5.07
C TYR A 275 13.66 3.08 6.59
N VAL A 276 12.50 2.60 7.02
CA VAL A 276 12.27 2.16 8.42
C VAL A 276 11.75 0.73 8.37
N ALA A 277 12.39 -0.15 9.13
CA ALA A 277 11.92 -1.52 9.28
C ALA A 277 10.53 -1.54 9.92
N PRO A 278 9.64 -2.46 9.51
CA PRO A 278 8.32 -2.56 10.11
C PRO A 278 8.43 -2.91 11.61
N PRO A 279 7.53 -2.38 12.45
CA PRO A 279 7.43 -2.83 13.82
C PRO A 279 7.00 -4.31 13.89
N ALA A 280 7.19 -4.94 15.06
CA ALA A 280 6.64 -6.27 15.30
C ALA A 280 5.10 -6.21 15.23
N VAL A 281 4.48 -7.23 14.61
CA VAL A 281 3.02 -7.34 14.57
C VAL A 281 2.45 -7.59 15.97
N ASP A 282 1.28 -7.03 16.25
CA ASP A 282 0.54 -7.24 17.49
C ASP A 282 -0.51 -8.34 17.29
N ASN A 283 -0.42 -9.41 18.07
CA ASN A 283 -1.32 -10.56 18.04
C ASN A 283 -2.29 -10.54 19.22
N TYR A 284 -2.97 -9.43 19.44
CA TYR A 284 -3.97 -9.27 20.53
C TYR A 284 -5.22 -10.13 20.34
#